data_bc574e231b78b521156b2cdad1f483b1
#
_entry.id   bc574e231b78b521156b2cdad1f483b1
#
_cell.length_a   1.000
_cell.length_b   1.000
_cell.length_c   1.000
_cell.angle_alpha   90.00
_cell.angle_beta   90.00
_cell.angle_gamma   90.00
#
_symmetry.space_group_name_H-M   'P 1'
#
loop_
_entity.id
_entity.type
_entity.pdbx_description
1 polymer ?
#
loop_
_entity_poly.entity_id
_entity_poly.type
_entity_poly.pdbx_seq_one_letter_code
_entity_poly.pdbx_strand_id
1 'polypeptide(L)'
;KRRSQHVQGIKALKATGGNVAFEFPAQRISVEAERPDGAIDVANVGVVAVVPYIIMKTAAMGRGKAKDAYDIYFIIKHYIGGVRELAKEFEPVKDKNIVIEAKDKLASKFASENHAGPKDVADFMDLEDEESIEMIKRDTYEQVQALMNLI
;
A
#
# COMPACT_ATOMS: atom_id res chain seq x y z
N LYS A 1 -23.81 -5.25 -0.81
CA LYS A 1 -23.75 -6.08 -2.06
C LYS A 1 -22.67 -5.47 -2.96
N ARG A 2 -21.60 -6.23 -3.28
CA ARG A 2 -20.61 -5.81 -4.29
C ARG A 2 -21.27 -5.80 -5.65
N ARG A 3 -21.28 -4.63 -6.30
CA ARG A 3 -21.75 -4.52 -7.68
C ARG A 3 -20.63 -5.01 -8.61
N SER A 4 -20.91 -6.08 -9.36
CA SER A 4 -20.07 -6.51 -10.46
C SER A 4 -20.47 -5.79 -11.75
N GLN A 5 -19.49 -5.48 -12.59
CA GLN A 5 -19.70 -4.97 -13.95
C GLN A 5 -19.10 -5.97 -14.95
N HIS A 6 -19.73 -6.14 -16.11
CA HIS A 6 -19.15 -6.91 -17.20
C HIS A 6 -18.53 -5.92 -18.19
N VAL A 7 -17.20 -6.05 -18.39
CA VAL A 7 -16.45 -5.27 -19.37
C VAL A 7 -15.80 -6.28 -20.32
N GLN A 8 -16.16 -6.21 -21.60
CA GLN A 8 -15.63 -7.11 -22.64
C GLN A 8 -15.75 -8.60 -22.28
N GLY A 9 -16.86 -9.02 -21.67
CA GLY A 9 -17.07 -10.40 -21.25
C GLY A 9 -16.37 -10.81 -19.94
N ILE A 10 -15.60 -9.92 -19.33
CA ILE A 10 -14.90 -10.17 -18.05
C ILE A 10 -15.74 -9.59 -16.90
N LYS A 11 -15.95 -10.42 -15.86
CA LYS A 11 -16.63 -9.98 -14.66
C LYS A 11 -15.66 -9.18 -13.76
N ALA A 12 -15.82 -7.86 -13.77
CA ALA A 12 -15.03 -6.97 -12.91
C ALA A 12 -15.77 -6.66 -11.60
N LEU A 13 -15.02 -6.61 -10.50
CA LEU A 13 -15.54 -6.18 -9.20
C LEU A 13 -15.24 -4.69 -9.00
N LYS A 14 -16.28 -3.91 -8.69
CA LYS A 14 -16.11 -2.50 -8.32
C LYS A 14 -15.37 -2.43 -6.97
N ALA A 15 -14.14 -1.91 -6.96
CA ALA A 15 -13.37 -1.63 -5.76
C ALA A 15 -13.40 -0.12 -5.45
N THR A 16 -13.69 0.24 -4.21
CA THR A 16 -13.58 1.63 -3.75
C THR A 16 -12.11 2.05 -3.80
N GLY A 17 -11.84 3.21 -4.39
CA GLY A 17 -10.47 3.74 -4.53
C GLY A 17 -9.67 3.17 -5.71
N GLY A 18 -10.20 2.19 -6.46
CA GLY A 18 -9.50 1.62 -7.62
C GLY A 18 -9.27 2.60 -8.78
N ASN A 19 -10.10 3.63 -8.88
CA ASN A 19 -9.93 4.71 -9.86
C ASN A 19 -8.66 5.54 -9.63
N VAL A 20 -8.18 5.62 -8.40
CA VAL A 20 -6.98 6.40 -8.03
C VAL A 20 -5.75 5.97 -8.82
N ALA A 21 -5.64 4.68 -9.14
CA ALA A 21 -4.55 4.17 -9.97
C ALA A 21 -4.45 4.84 -11.36
N PHE A 22 -5.58 5.37 -11.87
CA PHE A 22 -5.66 6.00 -13.19
C PHE A 22 -5.63 7.54 -13.13
N GLU A 23 -5.66 8.12 -11.93
CA GLU A 23 -5.56 9.57 -11.71
C GLU A 23 -4.10 10.04 -11.64
N PHE A 24 -3.17 9.11 -11.58
CA PHE A 24 -1.73 9.35 -11.51
C PHE A 24 -1.02 8.68 -12.69
N PRO A 25 0.10 9.23 -13.17
CA PRO A 25 0.91 8.58 -14.20
C PRO A 25 1.37 7.19 -13.74
N ALA A 26 1.20 6.19 -14.60
CA ALA A 26 1.73 4.86 -14.33
C ALA A 26 3.26 4.85 -14.43
N GLN A 27 3.91 4.15 -13.51
CA GLN A 27 5.33 3.87 -13.59
C GLN A 27 5.56 2.72 -14.59
N ARG A 28 6.47 2.91 -15.54
CA ARG A 28 6.84 1.85 -16.47
C ARG A 28 8.05 1.10 -15.94
N ILE A 29 7.93 -0.22 -15.88
CA ILE A 29 9.03 -1.12 -15.52
C ILE A 29 9.23 -2.14 -16.61
N SER A 30 10.48 -2.55 -16.83
CA SER A 30 10.86 -3.67 -17.68
C SER A 30 11.05 -4.90 -16.81
N VAL A 31 10.34 -5.97 -17.13
CA VAL A 31 10.41 -7.24 -16.41
C VAL A 31 10.97 -8.28 -17.35
N GLU A 32 12.05 -8.93 -16.94
CA GLU A 32 12.61 -10.09 -17.63
C GLU A 32 12.09 -11.36 -16.95
N ALA A 33 11.67 -12.31 -17.75
CA ALA A 33 11.19 -13.60 -17.27
C ALA A 33 11.68 -14.73 -18.20
N GLU A 34 12.12 -15.84 -17.62
CA GLU A 34 12.46 -17.04 -18.35
C GLU A 34 11.17 -17.80 -18.71
N ARG A 35 11.03 -18.13 -19.97
CA ARG A 35 9.95 -18.96 -20.49
C ARG A 35 10.21 -20.45 -20.21
N PRO A 36 9.16 -21.30 -20.26
CA PRO A 36 9.32 -22.73 -20.07
C PRO A 36 10.29 -23.41 -21.03
N ASP A 37 10.58 -22.81 -22.18
CA ASP A 37 11.53 -23.29 -23.19
C ASP A 37 12.96 -22.76 -22.95
N GLY A 38 13.22 -22.02 -21.85
CA GLY A 38 14.51 -21.45 -21.49
C GLY A 38 14.84 -20.12 -22.18
N ALA A 39 13.98 -19.61 -23.07
CA ALA A 39 14.19 -18.30 -23.68
C ALA A 39 13.80 -17.19 -22.70
N ILE A 40 14.51 -16.06 -22.77
CA ILE A 40 14.20 -14.87 -21.96
C ILE A 40 13.25 -13.96 -22.74
N ASP A 41 12.13 -13.63 -22.13
CA ASP A 41 11.21 -12.59 -22.60
C ASP A 41 11.34 -11.31 -21.78
N VAL A 42 11.20 -10.19 -22.45
CA VAL A 42 11.18 -8.85 -21.81
C VAL A 42 9.84 -8.20 -22.05
N ALA A 43 9.13 -7.89 -20.97
CA ALA A 43 7.84 -7.21 -21.01
C ALA A 43 7.93 -5.84 -20.36
N ASN A 44 7.46 -4.80 -21.06
CA ASN A 44 7.30 -3.48 -20.48
C ASN A 44 5.89 -3.32 -19.93
N VAL A 45 5.76 -3.24 -18.61
CA VAL A 45 4.46 -3.15 -17.92
C VAL A 45 4.28 -1.81 -17.24
N GLY A 46 3.05 -1.31 -17.25
CA GLY A 46 2.66 -0.15 -16.44
C GLY A 46 2.23 -0.63 -15.05
N VAL A 47 2.87 -0.10 -14.02
CA VAL A 47 2.50 -0.34 -12.63
C VAL A 47 1.99 0.93 -11.97
N VAL A 48 1.16 0.78 -10.96
CA VAL A 48 0.68 1.92 -10.18
C VAL A 48 1.86 2.55 -9.43
N ALA A 49 1.95 3.89 -9.46
CA ALA A 49 2.95 4.61 -8.69
C ALA A 49 2.71 4.46 -7.17
N VAL A 50 3.74 4.75 -6.36
CA VAL A 50 3.72 4.47 -4.92
C VAL A 50 2.63 5.23 -4.17
N VAL A 51 2.41 6.51 -4.47
CA VAL A 51 1.40 7.33 -3.78
C VAL A 51 -0.01 6.78 -4.01
N PRO A 52 -0.50 6.60 -5.25
CA PRO A 52 -1.81 6.01 -5.47
C PRO A 52 -1.91 4.57 -4.93
N TYR A 53 -0.82 3.79 -4.91
CA TYR A 53 -0.83 2.48 -4.28
C TYR A 53 -1.12 2.58 -2.77
N ILE A 54 -0.43 3.45 -2.03
CA ILE A 54 -0.66 3.66 -0.60
C ILE A 54 -2.10 4.14 -0.36
N ILE A 55 -2.61 5.09 -1.16
CA ILE A 55 -3.99 5.57 -1.06
C ILE A 55 -5.00 4.43 -1.26
N MET A 56 -4.79 3.60 -2.29
CA MET A 56 -5.66 2.44 -2.57
C MET A 56 -5.64 1.43 -1.44
N LYS A 57 -4.47 1.14 -0.85
CA LYS A 57 -4.33 0.23 0.29
C LYS A 57 -4.97 0.79 1.55
N THR A 58 -4.79 2.08 1.81
CA THR A 58 -5.46 2.79 2.91
C THR A 58 -6.99 2.71 2.79
N ALA A 59 -7.53 2.91 1.59
CA ALA A 59 -8.97 2.75 1.33
C ALA A 59 -9.44 1.29 1.51
N ALA A 60 -8.55 0.32 1.28
CA ALA A 60 -8.84 -1.11 1.40
C ALA A 60 -8.85 -1.63 2.84
N MET A 61 -8.06 -1.04 3.75
CA MET A 61 -7.97 -1.46 5.16
C MET A 61 -9.32 -1.52 5.88
N GLY A 62 -10.29 -0.69 5.49
CA GLY A 62 -11.65 -0.73 6.03
C GLY A 62 -12.41 -2.04 5.75
N ARG A 63 -11.86 -2.95 4.95
CA ARG A 63 -12.45 -4.27 4.63
C ARG A 63 -11.97 -5.39 5.54
N GLY A 64 -11.13 -5.11 6.53
CA GLY A 64 -10.64 -6.09 7.52
C GLY A 64 -9.66 -7.11 6.96
N LYS A 65 -8.84 -6.74 5.98
CA LYS A 65 -7.75 -7.59 5.49
C LYS A 65 -6.42 -7.10 6.07
N ALA A 66 -5.82 -7.88 6.95
CA ALA A 66 -4.52 -7.63 7.57
C ALA A 66 -3.42 -7.31 6.54
N LYS A 67 -3.44 -8.00 5.39
CA LYS A 67 -2.52 -7.77 4.27
C LYS A 67 -2.47 -6.31 3.79
N ASP A 68 -3.57 -5.58 3.79
CA ASP A 68 -3.58 -4.20 3.28
C ASP A 68 -2.76 -3.26 4.20
N ALA A 69 -2.74 -3.50 5.52
CA ALA A 69 -1.87 -2.80 6.46
C ALA A 69 -0.41 -3.20 6.29
N TYR A 70 -0.12 -4.50 6.11
CA TYR A 70 1.21 -5.00 5.84
C TYR A 70 1.80 -4.41 4.54
N ASP A 71 1.03 -4.34 3.46
CA ASP A 71 1.49 -3.78 2.20
C ASP A 71 1.92 -2.30 2.35
N ILE A 72 1.24 -1.52 3.20
CA ILE A 72 1.61 -0.13 3.50
C ILE A 72 2.91 -0.09 4.30
N TYR A 73 2.99 -0.86 5.38
CA TYR A 73 4.20 -0.98 6.21
C TYR A 73 5.41 -1.39 5.37
N PHE A 74 5.26 -2.44 4.54
CA PHE A 74 6.32 -2.96 3.70
C PHE A 74 6.89 -1.89 2.76
N ILE A 75 6.03 -1.13 2.10
CA ILE A 75 6.47 -0.05 1.20
C ILE A 75 7.22 1.03 1.96
N ILE A 76 6.70 1.51 3.09
CA ILE A 76 7.36 2.56 3.88
C ILE A 76 8.73 2.08 4.35
N LYS A 77 8.81 0.85 4.86
CA LYS A 77 10.03 0.24 5.40
C LYS A 77 11.11 0.03 4.34
N HIS A 78 10.72 -0.37 3.13
CA HIS A 78 11.64 -0.80 2.07
C HIS A 78 11.74 0.18 0.90
N TYR A 79 11.16 1.39 1.02
CA TYR A 79 11.28 2.38 -0.04
C TYR A 79 12.74 2.78 -0.25
N ILE A 80 13.18 2.81 -1.52
CA ILE A 80 14.55 3.16 -1.86
C ILE A 80 14.82 4.62 -1.42
N GLY A 81 15.83 4.82 -0.59
CA GLY A 81 16.15 6.11 0.01
C GLY A 81 15.39 6.42 1.29
N GLY A 82 14.51 5.49 1.74
CA GLY A 82 13.80 5.57 3.02
C GLY A 82 12.58 6.49 3.00
N VAL A 83 11.99 6.66 4.18
CA VAL A 83 10.72 7.38 4.37
C VAL A 83 10.76 8.85 3.90
N ARG A 84 11.93 9.51 3.97
CA ARG A 84 12.08 10.90 3.51
C ARG A 84 11.97 11.01 1.99
N GLU A 85 12.55 10.06 1.24
CA GLU A 85 12.39 10.03 -0.21
C GLU A 85 10.97 9.66 -0.61
N LEU A 86 10.34 8.72 0.10
CA LEU A 86 8.93 8.40 -0.09
C LEU A 86 8.03 9.63 0.12
N ALA A 87 8.30 10.44 1.16
CA ALA A 87 7.51 11.64 1.44
C ALA A 87 7.56 12.66 0.30
N LYS A 88 8.69 12.77 -0.42
CA LYS A 88 8.80 13.67 -1.59
C LYS A 88 7.84 13.29 -2.73
N GLU A 89 7.49 12.01 -2.87
CA GLU A 89 6.50 11.56 -3.85
C GLU A 89 5.09 12.13 -3.57
N PHE A 90 4.80 12.48 -2.32
CA PHE A 90 3.53 13.09 -1.94
C PHE A 90 3.49 14.60 -2.18
N GLU A 91 4.65 15.29 -2.22
CA GLU A 91 4.70 16.77 -2.36
C GLU A 91 3.83 17.35 -3.50
N PRO A 92 3.84 16.77 -4.72
CA PRO A 92 3.03 17.32 -5.83
C PRO A 92 1.52 17.17 -5.64
N VAL A 93 1.09 16.36 -4.67
CA VAL A 93 -0.31 15.92 -4.53
C VAL A 93 -0.84 16.03 -3.11
N LYS A 94 -0.05 16.50 -2.15
CA LYS A 94 -0.38 16.53 -0.72
C LYS A 94 -1.70 17.26 -0.40
N ASP A 95 -2.04 18.27 -1.20
CA ASP A 95 -3.24 19.09 -1.02
C ASP A 95 -4.50 18.49 -1.68
N LYS A 96 -4.38 17.35 -2.36
CA LYS A 96 -5.54 16.66 -2.93
C LYS A 96 -6.39 16.03 -1.82
N ASN A 97 -7.71 16.21 -1.88
CA ASN A 97 -8.64 15.66 -0.89
C ASN A 97 -8.43 14.17 -0.65
N ILE A 98 -8.12 13.39 -1.70
CA ILE A 98 -7.91 11.95 -1.56
C ILE A 98 -6.65 11.60 -0.74
N VAL A 99 -5.62 12.45 -0.79
CA VAL A 99 -4.42 12.30 0.04
C VAL A 99 -4.74 12.66 1.49
N ILE A 100 -5.46 13.75 1.71
CA ILE A 100 -5.91 14.18 3.05
C ILE A 100 -6.76 13.07 3.69
N GLU A 101 -7.76 12.55 2.97
CA GLU A 101 -8.58 11.42 3.46
C GLU A 101 -7.76 10.16 3.77
N ALA A 102 -6.72 9.88 2.98
CA ALA A 102 -5.83 8.76 3.24
C ALA A 102 -5.00 8.99 4.51
N LYS A 103 -4.48 10.22 4.72
CA LYS A 103 -3.78 10.57 5.97
C LYS A 103 -4.67 10.39 7.20
N ASP A 104 -5.92 10.88 7.16
CA ASP A 104 -6.86 10.74 8.28
C ASP A 104 -7.13 9.26 8.62
N LYS A 105 -7.27 8.42 7.59
CA LYS A 105 -7.45 6.98 7.77
C LYS A 105 -6.20 6.30 8.33
N LEU A 106 -5.02 6.67 7.86
CA LEU A 106 -3.75 6.18 8.41
C LEU A 106 -3.61 6.60 9.87
N ALA A 107 -3.85 7.87 10.20
CA ALA A 107 -3.83 8.37 11.56
C ALA A 107 -4.76 7.57 12.48
N SER A 108 -5.98 7.29 12.02
CA SER A 108 -6.96 6.50 12.77
C SER A 108 -6.54 5.04 12.95
N LYS A 109 -5.98 4.40 11.92
CA LYS A 109 -5.63 2.98 11.95
C LYS A 109 -4.31 2.69 12.67
N PHE A 110 -3.38 3.65 12.66
CA PHE A 110 -2.05 3.54 13.27
C PHE A 110 -1.89 4.57 14.42
N ALA A 111 -2.93 4.78 15.22
CA ALA A 111 -2.93 5.77 16.31
C ALA A 111 -1.98 5.42 17.46
N SER A 112 -1.64 4.16 17.65
CA SER A 112 -0.64 3.65 18.61
C SER A 112 -0.11 2.30 18.14
N GLU A 113 1.00 1.82 18.73
CA GLU A 113 1.54 0.48 18.47
C GLU A 113 0.54 -0.65 18.74
N ASN A 114 -0.42 -0.43 19.64
CA ASN A 114 -1.47 -1.38 19.98
C ASN A 114 -2.79 -1.15 19.22
N HIS A 115 -2.78 -0.29 18.20
CA HIS A 115 -3.96 -0.05 17.35
C HIS A 115 -4.12 -1.11 16.26
N ALA A 116 -5.24 -1.03 15.52
CA ALA A 116 -5.61 -2.04 14.53
C ALA A 116 -4.56 -2.23 13.42
N GLY A 117 -3.95 -1.14 12.92
CA GLY A 117 -2.97 -1.23 11.84
C GLY A 117 -1.72 -2.05 12.21
N PRO A 118 -0.98 -1.72 13.30
CA PRO A 118 0.16 -2.51 13.73
C PRO A 118 -0.20 -3.96 14.11
N LYS A 119 -1.39 -4.19 14.70
CA LYS A 119 -1.87 -5.56 14.96
C LYS A 119 -2.12 -6.33 13.67
N ASP A 120 -2.77 -5.74 12.69
CA ASP A 120 -3.02 -6.34 11.38
C ASP A 120 -1.68 -6.73 10.70
N VAL A 121 -0.62 -5.92 10.85
CA VAL A 121 0.72 -6.24 10.31
C VAL A 121 1.32 -7.46 11.01
N ALA A 122 1.30 -7.50 12.35
CA ALA A 122 1.81 -8.63 13.12
C ALA A 122 1.03 -9.92 12.81
N ASP A 123 -0.29 -9.84 12.73
CA ASP A 123 -1.17 -10.96 12.36
C ASP A 123 -0.88 -11.49 10.95
N PHE A 124 -0.60 -10.59 9.99
CA PHE A 124 -0.28 -10.99 8.63
C PHE A 124 1.09 -11.68 8.53
N MET A 125 2.05 -11.28 9.38
CA MET A 125 3.39 -11.87 9.40
C MET A 125 3.42 -13.23 10.10
N ASP A 126 2.34 -13.63 10.78
CA ASP A 126 2.16 -14.94 11.43
C ASP A 126 3.32 -15.28 12.40
N LEU A 127 3.70 -14.30 13.24
CA LEU A 127 4.79 -14.44 14.20
C LEU A 127 4.33 -15.23 15.42
N GLU A 128 5.19 -16.11 15.93
CA GLU A 128 4.84 -17.04 17.02
C GLU A 128 5.25 -16.50 18.40
N ASP A 129 6.35 -15.72 18.49
CA ASP A 129 6.85 -15.23 19.77
C ASP A 129 6.39 -13.80 20.08
N GLU A 130 6.10 -13.56 21.36
CA GLU A 130 5.56 -12.28 21.85
C GLU A 130 6.54 -11.11 21.65
N GLU A 131 7.84 -11.34 21.78
CA GLU A 131 8.85 -10.30 21.60
C GLU A 131 8.89 -9.80 20.16
N SER A 132 8.87 -10.69 19.17
CA SER A 132 8.81 -10.36 17.75
C SER A 132 7.50 -9.65 17.39
N ILE A 133 6.37 -10.08 17.97
CA ILE A 133 5.07 -9.43 17.79
C ILE A 133 5.11 -7.97 18.28
N GLU A 134 5.60 -7.73 19.49
CA GLU A 134 5.69 -6.37 20.04
C GLU A 134 6.70 -5.51 19.27
N MET A 135 7.81 -6.09 18.81
CA MET A 135 8.80 -5.39 18.01
C MET A 135 8.23 -4.95 16.67
N ILE A 136 7.50 -5.82 15.97
CA ILE A 136 6.91 -5.47 14.67
C ILE A 136 5.77 -4.44 14.80
N LYS A 137 4.98 -4.52 15.86
CA LYS A 137 3.93 -3.54 16.15
C LYS A 137 4.53 -2.14 16.37
N ARG A 138 5.59 -2.05 17.16
CA ARG A 138 6.31 -0.79 17.42
C ARG A 138 6.93 -0.25 16.13
N ASP A 139 7.70 -1.07 15.41
CA ASP A 139 8.35 -0.64 14.16
C ASP A 139 7.30 -0.17 13.14
N THR A 140 6.21 -0.90 13.00
CA THR A 140 5.09 -0.52 12.12
C THR A 140 4.53 0.86 12.48
N TYR A 141 4.26 1.09 13.76
CA TYR A 141 3.76 2.37 14.25
C TYR A 141 4.76 3.50 13.94
N GLU A 142 6.03 3.31 14.30
CA GLU A 142 7.09 4.31 14.09
C GLU A 142 7.28 4.66 12.61
N GLN A 143 7.30 3.66 11.71
CA GLN A 143 7.43 3.87 10.27
C GLN A 143 6.26 4.67 9.68
N VAL A 144 5.03 4.33 10.05
CA VAL A 144 3.85 5.05 9.57
C VAL A 144 3.82 6.47 10.13
N GLN A 145 4.12 6.67 11.42
CA GLN A 145 4.20 8.00 12.02
C GLN A 145 5.31 8.86 11.37
N ALA A 146 6.47 8.26 11.05
CA ALA A 146 7.53 8.96 10.36
C ALA A 146 7.08 9.49 8.99
N LEU A 147 6.34 8.70 8.20
CA LEU A 147 5.75 9.17 6.95
C LEU A 147 4.71 10.28 7.20
N MET A 148 3.78 10.04 8.12
CA MET A 148 2.69 10.97 8.43
C MET A 148 3.16 12.37 8.84
N ASN A 149 4.30 12.45 9.54
CA ASN A 149 4.89 13.71 9.98
C ASN A 149 5.60 14.47 8.85
N LEU A 150 5.88 13.83 7.72
CA LEU A 150 6.61 14.40 6.58
C LEU A 150 5.68 14.84 5.43
N ILE A 151 4.44 14.34 5.38
CA ILE A 151 3.50 14.62 4.29
C ILE A 151 2.34 15.54 4.66
#